data_20e7d8b1d4b961c439501b900b97a13d
#
_entry.id   20e7d8b1d4b961c439501b900b97a13d
#
_cell.length_a   1.000
_cell.length_b   1.000
_cell.length_c   1.000
_cell.angle_alpha   90.00
_cell.angle_beta   90.00
_cell.angle_gamma   90.00
#
_symmetry.space_group_name_H-M   'P 1'
#
loop_
_entity.id
_entity.type
_entity.pdbx_description
1 polymer ?
#
loop_
_entity_poly.entity_id
_entity_poly.type
_entity_poly.pdbx_seq_one_letter_code
_entity_poly.pdbx_strand_id
1 'polypeptide(L)'
;MDYYNDLAESPNNLSFWFPKIKDVGNGNDLLIPKTMIQPVPPEITELFFMEKRGMTQIQIMEEVYKWVRDVFHPAAQKVLNGPLWFIKNGSFSDKFEFNLCMCRSGDLMALTSNIININYQSLCFDTGGNTELIAREFIDAPQDAATIYSGMPLRCEIRVFYDFDRHRAIYAKNYWDWDYCYKAISRNPTDKIVYEAVYPQLESRYQEVSQFAMELVEKSLANVTGLKGIWSVDLMEVDNRKFYLIDMALGASSAYWDQERVKAYLEAAS
;
A
#
# COMPACT_ATOMS: atom_id res chain seq x y z
N MET A 1 15.94 -21.73 -1.22
CA MET A 1 14.51 -22.10 -1.03
C MET A 1 13.95 -21.56 0.28
N ASP A 2 14.68 -21.62 1.39
CA ASP A 2 14.16 -21.14 2.68
C ASP A 2 13.79 -19.67 2.68
N TYR A 3 14.66 -18.80 2.17
CA TYR A 3 14.41 -17.35 2.11
C TYR A 3 13.14 -16.97 1.30
N TYR A 4 12.89 -17.64 0.17
CA TYR A 4 11.65 -17.40 -0.62
C TYR A 4 10.40 -17.79 0.17
N ASN A 5 10.46 -18.91 0.90
CA ASN A 5 9.34 -19.37 1.72
C ASN A 5 9.08 -18.41 2.89
N ASP A 6 10.14 -17.93 3.56
CA ASP A 6 10.02 -16.95 4.63
C ASP A 6 9.37 -15.65 4.15
N LEU A 7 9.72 -15.20 2.94
CA LEU A 7 9.08 -14.03 2.31
C LEU A 7 7.61 -14.29 1.98
N ALA A 8 7.29 -15.47 1.46
CA ALA A 8 5.92 -15.84 1.10
C ALA A 8 4.99 -15.93 2.31
N GLU A 9 5.54 -16.28 3.49
CA GLU A 9 4.78 -16.42 4.73
C GLU A 9 4.70 -15.11 5.54
N SER A 10 5.29 -14.02 5.06
CA SER A 10 5.26 -12.73 5.76
C SER A 10 3.81 -12.26 5.99
N PRO A 11 3.43 -11.95 7.23
CA PRO A 11 2.08 -11.43 7.51
C PRO A 11 1.82 -10.05 6.90
N ASN A 12 2.86 -9.31 6.52
CA ASN A 12 2.73 -8.03 5.83
C ASN A 12 2.41 -8.19 4.33
N ASN A 13 2.51 -9.40 3.77
CA ASN A 13 2.07 -9.66 2.41
C ASN A 13 0.56 -9.46 2.27
N LEU A 14 0.16 -8.88 1.17
CA LEU A 14 -1.24 -8.61 0.87
C LEU A 14 -2.07 -9.92 0.83
N SER A 15 -1.49 -11.00 0.30
CA SER A 15 -2.12 -12.33 0.28
C SER A 15 -2.44 -12.88 1.67
N PHE A 16 -1.73 -12.46 2.72
CA PHE A 16 -2.00 -12.91 4.08
C PHE A 16 -3.25 -12.26 4.68
N TRP A 17 -3.40 -10.95 4.57
CA TRP A 17 -4.46 -10.21 5.26
C TRP A 17 -5.64 -9.82 4.36
N PHE A 18 -5.40 -9.50 3.09
CA PHE A 18 -6.45 -9.00 2.19
C PHE A 18 -7.63 -9.97 2.00
N PRO A 19 -7.44 -11.30 1.84
CA PRO A 19 -8.56 -12.23 1.73
C PRO A 19 -9.51 -12.22 2.94
N LYS A 20 -9.00 -11.81 4.11
CA LYS A 20 -9.77 -11.76 5.37
C LYS A 20 -10.61 -10.49 5.50
N ILE A 21 -10.24 -9.43 4.75
CA ILE A 21 -10.89 -8.12 4.86
C ILE A 21 -11.58 -7.65 3.56
N LYS A 22 -11.41 -8.33 2.44
CA LYS A 22 -11.91 -7.89 1.13
C LYS A 22 -13.43 -7.63 1.10
N ASP A 23 -14.17 -8.26 1.98
CA ASP A 23 -15.64 -8.20 2.03
C ASP A 23 -16.17 -7.32 3.19
N VAL A 24 -15.28 -6.62 3.94
CA VAL A 24 -15.72 -5.78 5.09
C VAL A 24 -16.24 -4.41 4.66
N GLY A 25 -16.06 -4.01 3.40
CA GLY A 25 -16.58 -2.77 2.87
C GLY A 25 -18.11 -2.72 2.94
N ASN A 26 -18.66 -1.61 3.44
CA ASN A 26 -20.10 -1.41 3.53
C ASN A 26 -20.70 -0.70 2.30
N GLY A 27 -19.86 -0.37 1.31
CA GLY A 27 -20.23 0.32 0.08
C GLY A 27 -20.57 1.81 0.25
N ASN A 28 -20.74 2.29 1.48
CA ASN A 28 -21.05 3.69 1.79
C ASN A 28 -19.81 4.41 2.34
N ASP A 29 -19.46 4.15 3.60
CA ASP A 29 -18.41 4.88 4.30
C ASP A 29 -17.03 4.22 4.13
N LEU A 30 -16.99 2.86 4.04
CA LEU A 30 -15.77 2.10 3.80
C LEU A 30 -15.83 1.35 2.48
N LEU A 31 -14.84 1.59 1.65
CA LEU A 31 -14.61 0.92 0.37
C LEU A 31 -13.35 0.06 0.45
N ILE A 32 -13.39 -1.06 -0.25
CA ILE A 32 -12.21 -1.92 -0.45
C ILE A 32 -11.88 -1.89 -1.95
N PRO A 33 -10.66 -1.47 -2.34
CA PRO A 33 -10.32 -1.41 -3.75
C PRO A 33 -10.26 -2.80 -4.36
N LYS A 34 -10.82 -2.96 -5.57
CA LYS A 34 -10.68 -4.20 -6.34
C LYS A 34 -9.20 -4.52 -6.49
N THR A 35 -8.81 -5.70 -6.11
CA THR A 35 -7.42 -6.09 -6.00
C THR A 35 -7.20 -7.49 -6.56
N MET A 36 -6.26 -7.61 -7.47
CA MET A 36 -5.72 -8.89 -7.94
C MET A 36 -4.37 -9.10 -7.29
N ILE A 37 -4.16 -10.29 -6.76
CA ILE A 37 -2.90 -10.73 -6.15
C ILE A 37 -2.38 -11.89 -7.00
N GLN A 38 -1.19 -11.74 -7.56
CA GLN A 38 -0.53 -12.76 -8.37
C GLN A 38 0.75 -13.23 -7.69
N PRO A 39 0.82 -14.50 -7.27
CA PRO A 39 2.09 -15.08 -6.84
C PRO A 39 3.13 -14.99 -7.96
N VAL A 40 4.35 -14.65 -7.60
CA VAL A 40 5.49 -14.58 -8.51
C VAL A 40 6.35 -15.83 -8.31
N PRO A 41 6.55 -16.66 -9.34
CA PRO A 41 7.39 -17.83 -9.23
C PRO A 41 8.85 -17.45 -8.92
N PRO A 42 9.62 -18.30 -8.22
CA PRO A 42 11.01 -18.00 -7.85
C PRO A 42 11.89 -17.63 -9.03
N GLU A 43 11.73 -18.29 -10.18
CA GLU A 43 12.48 -18.03 -11.40
C GLU A 43 12.23 -16.64 -12.00
N ILE A 44 11.04 -16.06 -11.78
CA ILE A 44 10.69 -14.68 -12.18
C ILE A 44 11.16 -13.70 -11.12
N THR A 45 11.04 -14.04 -9.83
CA THR A 45 11.55 -13.22 -8.73
C THR A 45 13.05 -12.93 -8.90
N GLU A 46 13.83 -13.95 -9.28
CA GLU A 46 15.26 -13.77 -9.57
C GLU A 46 15.53 -12.76 -10.69
N LEU A 47 14.65 -12.67 -11.70
CA LEU A 47 14.81 -11.75 -12.82
C LEU A 47 14.55 -10.28 -12.45
N PHE A 48 13.76 -10.03 -11.42
CA PHE A 48 13.51 -8.64 -10.97
C PHE A 48 14.78 -7.96 -10.45
N PHE A 49 15.76 -8.74 -10.00
CA PHE A 49 17.05 -8.21 -9.56
C PHE A 49 18.01 -7.91 -10.72
N MET A 50 17.61 -8.16 -11.96
CA MET A 50 18.44 -7.96 -13.17
C MET A 50 19.80 -8.67 -13.13
N GLU A 51 19.93 -9.73 -12.32
CA GLU A 51 21.19 -10.43 -12.04
C GLU A 51 21.09 -11.95 -12.23
N LYS A 52 20.49 -12.39 -13.34
CA LYS A 52 20.53 -13.82 -13.64
C LYS A 52 21.80 -14.18 -14.37
N ARG A 53 22.58 -15.10 -13.78
CA ARG A 53 23.87 -15.54 -14.33
C ARG A 53 23.71 -16.05 -15.76
N GLY A 54 24.44 -15.46 -16.71
CA GLY A 54 24.43 -15.87 -18.13
C GLY A 54 23.34 -15.24 -18.98
N MET A 55 22.50 -14.36 -18.44
CA MET A 55 21.50 -13.59 -19.20
C MET A 55 21.92 -12.13 -19.36
N THR A 56 21.62 -11.55 -20.52
CA THR A 56 21.70 -10.10 -20.74
C THR A 56 20.47 -9.41 -20.16
N GLN A 57 20.56 -8.10 -19.90
CA GLN A 57 19.41 -7.30 -19.47
C GLN A 57 18.22 -7.40 -20.44
N ILE A 58 18.51 -7.46 -21.76
CA ILE A 58 17.45 -7.62 -22.79
C ILE A 58 16.73 -8.95 -22.62
N GLN A 59 17.46 -10.04 -22.42
CA GLN A 59 16.87 -11.37 -22.21
C GLN A 59 16.04 -11.43 -20.91
N ILE A 60 16.51 -10.77 -19.85
CA ILE A 60 15.76 -10.66 -18.59
C ILE A 60 14.44 -9.90 -18.84
N MET A 61 14.49 -8.75 -19.52
CA MET A 61 13.30 -7.98 -19.87
C MET A 61 12.31 -8.80 -20.71
N GLU A 62 12.80 -9.57 -21.68
CA GLU A 62 11.96 -10.43 -22.53
C GLU A 62 11.24 -11.52 -21.71
N GLU A 63 11.93 -12.18 -20.78
CA GLU A 63 11.32 -13.22 -19.95
C GLU A 63 10.28 -12.63 -18.98
N VAL A 64 10.59 -11.52 -18.33
CA VAL A 64 9.61 -10.82 -17.47
C VAL A 64 8.41 -10.34 -18.30
N TYR A 65 8.65 -9.79 -19.50
CA TYR A 65 7.57 -9.38 -20.38
C TYR A 65 6.65 -10.54 -20.80
N LYS A 66 7.20 -11.71 -21.12
CA LYS A 66 6.40 -12.92 -21.43
C LYS A 66 5.53 -13.30 -20.24
N TRP A 67 6.09 -13.33 -19.04
CA TRP A 67 5.32 -13.66 -17.84
C TRP A 67 4.24 -12.60 -17.55
N VAL A 68 4.56 -11.31 -17.70
CA VAL A 68 3.57 -10.22 -17.55
C VAL A 68 2.44 -10.39 -18.56
N ARG A 69 2.75 -10.61 -19.84
CA ARG A 69 1.78 -10.76 -20.92
C ARG A 69 0.89 -12.00 -20.75
N ASP A 70 1.48 -13.12 -20.37
CA ASP A 70 0.81 -14.43 -20.41
C ASP A 70 0.14 -14.81 -19.06
N VAL A 71 0.60 -14.23 -17.95
CA VAL A 71 0.13 -14.59 -16.61
C VAL A 71 -0.44 -13.39 -15.87
N PHE A 72 0.37 -12.36 -15.61
CA PHE A 72 -0.04 -11.25 -14.73
C PHE A 72 -1.17 -10.40 -15.34
N HIS A 73 -0.99 -9.96 -16.56
CA HIS A 73 -1.96 -9.08 -17.24
C HIS A 73 -3.33 -9.74 -17.44
N PRO A 74 -3.45 -10.99 -17.94
CA PRO A 74 -4.73 -11.65 -18.04
C PRO A 74 -5.41 -11.89 -16.69
N ALA A 75 -4.64 -12.15 -15.61
CA ALA A 75 -5.19 -12.27 -14.27
C ALA A 75 -5.74 -10.92 -13.77
N ALA A 76 -5.03 -9.83 -13.99
CA ALA A 76 -5.49 -8.49 -13.63
C ALA A 76 -6.76 -8.09 -14.40
N GLN A 77 -6.84 -8.35 -15.70
CA GLN A 77 -8.01 -8.04 -16.52
C GLN A 77 -9.30 -8.75 -16.08
N LYS A 78 -9.19 -9.93 -15.44
CA LYS A 78 -10.37 -10.65 -14.90
C LYS A 78 -10.99 -9.95 -13.69
N VAL A 79 -10.22 -9.12 -12.98
CA VAL A 79 -10.63 -8.45 -11.74
C VAL A 79 -10.87 -6.96 -11.96
N LEU A 80 -10.05 -6.33 -12.81
CA LEU A 80 -9.99 -4.89 -12.99
C LEU A 80 -10.51 -4.48 -14.37
N ASN A 81 -11.50 -3.60 -14.37
CA ASN A 81 -12.15 -3.14 -15.61
C ASN A 81 -11.71 -1.73 -16.07
N GLY A 82 -10.91 -1.03 -15.26
CA GLY A 82 -10.48 0.35 -15.54
C GLY A 82 -9.27 0.43 -16.48
N PRO A 83 -9.07 1.57 -17.14
CA PRO A 83 -7.92 1.81 -18.03
C PRO A 83 -6.60 2.04 -17.26
N LEU A 84 -6.68 2.38 -15.98
CA LEU A 84 -5.53 2.61 -15.10
C LEU A 84 -5.55 1.62 -13.94
N TRP A 85 -4.39 1.08 -13.65
CA TRP A 85 -4.16 0.20 -12.51
C TRP A 85 -3.08 0.80 -11.60
N PHE A 86 -3.24 0.58 -10.30
CA PHE A 86 -2.20 0.80 -9.32
C PHE A 86 -1.44 -0.51 -9.11
N ILE A 87 -0.12 -0.47 -9.35
CA ILE A 87 0.76 -1.64 -9.24
C ILE A 87 1.64 -1.50 -8.00
N LYS A 88 1.73 -2.56 -7.23
CA LYS A 88 2.65 -2.67 -6.08
C LYS A 88 3.10 -4.12 -5.92
N ASN A 89 4.11 -4.37 -5.11
CA ASN A 89 4.33 -5.72 -4.61
C ASN A 89 3.58 -5.94 -3.26
N GLY A 90 3.69 -7.13 -2.68
CA GLY A 90 2.89 -7.50 -1.51
C GLY A 90 3.06 -6.59 -0.31
N SER A 91 4.28 -6.13 -0.05
CA SER A 91 4.64 -5.35 1.14
C SER A 91 5.08 -3.92 0.84
N PHE A 92 5.30 -3.55 -0.43
CA PHE A 92 5.87 -2.26 -0.81
C PHE A 92 5.13 -1.63 -1.99
N SER A 93 4.91 -0.32 -1.90
CA SER A 93 4.50 0.53 -3.02
C SER A 93 5.52 1.64 -3.17
N ASP A 94 6.04 1.83 -4.40
CA ASP A 94 7.04 2.87 -4.69
C ASP A 94 6.37 4.24 -4.84
N LYS A 95 5.79 4.71 -3.73
CA LYS A 95 5.10 6.00 -3.72
C LYS A 95 6.03 7.20 -3.89
N PHE A 96 7.34 7.03 -3.69
CA PHE A 96 8.34 8.08 -3.94
C PHE A 96 8.58 8.32 -5.44
N GLU A 97 8.22 7.35 -6.27
CA GLU A 97 8.17 7.42 -7.74
C GLU A 97 6.77 6.96 -8.19
N PHE A 98 5.75 7.71 -7.77
CA PHE A 98 4.34 7.30 -7.90
C PHE A 98 3.91 6.99 -9.33
N ASN A 99 4.51 7.65 -10.32
CA ASN A 99 4.29 7.35 -11.73
C ASN A 99 4.64 5.90 -12.11
N LEU A 100 5.54 5.23 -11.38
CA LEU A 100 5.87 3.82 -11.60
C LEU A 100 4.77 2.89 -11.07
N CYS A 101 4.02 3.33 -10.04
CA CYS A 101 2.89 2.57 -9.52
C CYS A 101 1.64 2.68 -10.39
N MET A 102 1.58 3.65 -11.27
CA MET A 102 0.41 3.93 -12.11
C MET A 102 0.64 3.41 -13.54
N CYS A 103 -0.11 2.42 -13.97
CA CYS A 103 0.04 1.78 -15.26
C CYS A 103 -1.26 1.81 -16.08
N ARG A 104 -1.14 2.12 -17.39
CA ARG A 104 -2.24 1.89 -18.32
C ARG A 104 -2.40 0.40 -18.58
N SER A 105 -3.62 -0.11 -18.48
CA SER A 105 -3.91 -1.54 -18.64
C SER A 105 -3.53 -2.12 -20.00
N GLY A 106 -3.46 -1.29 -21.06
CA GLY A 106 -3.09 -1.72 -22.43
C GLY A 106 -1.59 -1.59 -22.75
N ASP A 107 -0.78 -1.01 -21.87
CA ASP A 107 0.65 -0.79 -22.13
C ASP A 107 1.52 -1.84 -21.41
N LEU A 108 1.66 -3.01 -22.03
CA LEU A 108 2.42 -4.12 -21.46
C LEU A 108 3.92 -3.81 -21.30
N MET A 109 4.49 -2.96 -22.13
CA MET A 109 5.91 -2.61 -22.02
C MET A 109 6.16 -1.71 -20.81
N ALA A 110 5.34 -0.66 -20.65
CA ALA A 110 5.40 0.20 -19.47
C ALA A 110 5.10 -0.60 -18.20
N LEU A 111 4.08 -1.46 -18.23
CA LEU A 111 3.74 -2.33 -17.11
C LEU A 111 4.91 -3.23 -16.69
N THR A 112 5.59 -3.84 -17.65
CA THR A 112 6.77 -4.69 -17.38
C THR A 112 7.92 -3.88 -16.77
N SER A 113 8.24 -2.74 -17.35
CA SER A 113 9.29 -1.85 -16.84
C SER A 113 8.99 -1.38 -15.40
N ASN A 114 7.76 -0.97 -15.15
CA ASN A 114 7.35 -0.50 -13.83
C ASN A 114 7.40 -1.64 -12.79
N ILE A 115 6.98 -2.84 -13.13
CA ILE A 115 7.07 -4.02 -12.26
C ILE A 115 8.54 -4.28 -11.86
N ILE A 116 9.46 -4.26 -12.81
CA ILE A 116 10.89 -4.45 -12.53
C ILE A 116 11.39 -3.34 -11.61
N ASN A 117 11.08 -2.08 -11.91
CA ASN A 117 11.53 -0.95 -11.12
C ASN A 117 10.99 -0.99 -9.68
N ILE A 118 9.69 -1.27 -9.48
CA ILE A 118 9.08 -1.38 -8.13
C ILE A 118 9.79 -2.46 -7.31
N ASN A 119 10.07 -3.61 -7.90
CA ASN A 119 10.76 -4.70 -7.19
C ASN A 119 12.22 -4.35 -6.89
N TYR A 120 12.92 -3.70 -7.82
CA TYR A 120 14.27 -3.20 -7.57
C TYR A 120 14.31 -2.16 -6.44
N GLN A 121 13.40 -1.18 -6.46
CA GLN A 121 13.30 -0.17 -5.41
C GLN A 121 12.96 -0.79 -4.04
N SER A 122 12.11 -1.82 -4.00
CA SER A 122 11.79 -2.49 -2.74
C SER A 122 13.02 -3.08 -2.04
N LEU A 123 14.01 -3.53 -2.81
CA LEU A 123 15.30 -3.96 -2.27
C LEU A 123 16.14 -2.79 -1.77
N CYS A 124 16.19 -1.70 -2.55
CA CYS A 124 16.95 -0.50 -2.17
C CYS A 124 16.45 0.11 -0.86
N PHE A 125 15.17 -0.06 -0.55
CA PHE A 125 14.55 0.39 0.71
C PHE A 125 14.54 -0.66 1.83
N ASP A 126 15.25 -1.77 1.65
CA ASP A 126 15.34 -2.87 2.63
C ASP A 126 13.96 -3.44 3.06
N THR A 127 12.98 -3.35 2.16
CA THR A 127 11.65 -3.94 2.39
C THR A 127 11.60 -5.43 2.04
N GLY A 128 12.75 -5.98 1.63
CA GLY A 128 12.93 -7.38 1.27
C GLY A 128 12.49 -7.72 -0.15
N GLY A 129 12.79 -8.94 -0.57
CA GLY A 129 12.26 -9.52 -1.79
C GLY A 129 10.74 -9.72 -1.68
N ASN A 130 10.11 -9.93 -2.81
CA ASN A 130 8.67 -10.13 -2.81
C ASN A 130 8.26 -11.32 -3.67
N THR A 131 7.30 -12.08 -3.16
CA THR A 131 6.79 -13.30 -3.79
C THR A 131 5.43 -13.10 -4.43
N GLU A 132 4.94 -11.86 -4.47
CA GLU A 132 3.66 -11.52 -5.05
C GLU A 132 3.64 -10.13 -5.67
N LEU A 133 2.90 -9.99 -6.76
CA LEU A 133 2.61 -8.73 -7.41
C LEU A 133 1.12 -8.44 -7.33
N ILE A 134 0.82 -7.17 -7.14
CA ILE A 134 -0.53 -6.67 -6.95
C ILE A 134 -0.89 -5.74 -8.11
N ALA A 135 -2.05 -5.98 -8.72
CA ALA A 135 -2.74 -4.97 -9.50
C ALA A 135 -4.04 -4.58 -8.77
N ARG A 136 -4.25 -3.30 -8.60
CA ARG A 136 -5.40 -2.75 -7.90
C ARG A 136 -6.08 -1.69 -8.76
N GLU A 137 -7.40 -1.51 -8.60
CA GLU A 137 -8.09 -0.40 -9.24
C GLU A 137 -7.42 0.92 -8.83
N PHE A 138 -7.22 1.79 -9.81
CA PHE A 138 -6.70 3.11 -9.53
C PHE A 138 -7.81 3.97 -8.92
N ILE A 139 -7.52 4.61 -7.81
CA ILE A 139 -8.45 5.50 -7.12
C ILE A 139 -8.18 6.91 -7.61
N ASP A 140 -9.05 7.41 -8.49
CA ASP A 140 -8.90 8.73 -9.10
C ASP A 140 -8.82 9.84 -8.05
N ALA A 141 -7.97 10.82 -8.30
CA ALA A 141 -7.89 12.06 -7.55
C ALA A 141 -8.70 13.16 -8.25
N PRO A 142 -9.19 14.18 -7.52
CA PRO A 142 -9.65 15.40 -8.13
C PRO A 142 -8.60 15.98 -9.09
N GLN A 143 -9.02 16.57 -10.19
CA GLN A 143 -8.09 17.08 -11.22
C GLN A 143 -7.17 18.20 -10.70
N ASP A 144 -7.61 18.91 -9.67
CA ASP A 144 -6.90 19.99 -9.00
C ASP A 144 -6.14 19.55 -7.74
N ALA A 145 -6.09 18.25 -7.49
CA ALA A 145 -5.36 17.72 -6.35
C ALA A 145 -3.86 18.08 -6.44
N ALA A 146 -3.33 18.66 -5.39
CA ALA A 146 -1.90 18.88 -5.26
C ALA A 146 -1.15 17.55 -5.23
N THR A 147 -0.02 17.46 -5.93
CA THR A 147 0.75 16.23 -6.05
C THR A 147 2.19 16.41 -5.64
N ILE A 148 2.77 15.37 -5.05
CA ILE A 148 4.20 15.21 -4.76
C ILE A 148 4.69 13.87 -5.34
N TYR A 149 5.96 13.55 -5.19
CA TYR A 149 6.53 12.24 -5.54
C TYR A 149 6.13 11.75 -6.94
N SER A 150 6.40 12.58 -7.95
CA SER A 150 6.13 12.24 -9.35
C SER A 150 4.63 11.98 -9.64
N GLY A 151 3.74 12.74 -8.99
CA GLY A 151 2.31 12.71 -9.31
C GLY A 151 1.41 12.06 -8.25
N MET A 152 1.93 11.74 -7.08
CA MET A 152 1.13 11.22 -5.96
C MET A 152 0.20 12.31 -5.39
N PRO A 153 -1.12 12.12 -5.43
CA PRO A 153 -2.05 13.11 -4.90
C PRO A 153 -1.97 13.18 -3.37
N LEU A 154 -1.88 14.40 -2.82
CA LEU A 154 -2.01 14.63 -1.39
C LEU A 154 -3.49 14.60 -1.00
N ARG A 155 -3.87 13.64 -0.18
CA ARG A 155 -5.22 13.45 0.34
C ARG A 155 -5.18 13.26 1.84
N CYS A 156 -6.30 13.41 2.51
CA CYS A 156 -6.41 12.99 3.90
C CYS A 156 -6.26 11.47 3.99
N GLU A 157 -5.12 11.03 4.49
CA GLU A 157 -4.83 9.63 4.79
C GLU A 157 -4.63 9.48 6.29
N ILE A 158 -5.22 8.46 6.85
CA ILE A 158 -5.25 8.20 8.29
C ILE A 158 -4.75 6.79 8.54
N ARG A 159 -3.73 6.66 9.36
CA ARG A 159 -3.27 5.37 9.89
C ARG A 159 -3.90 5.12 11.23
N VAL A 160 -4.74 4.10 11.31
CA VAL A 160 -5.38 3.64 12.55
C VAL A 160 -4.64 2.41 13.06
N PHE A 161 -4.23 2.41 14.33
CA PHE A 161 -3.71 1.21 14.99
C PHE A 161 -4.86 0.48 15.67
N TYR A 162 -5.07 -0.78 15.25
CA TYR A 162 -6.22 -1.60 15.61
C TYR A 162 -5.78 -2.93 16.22
N ASP A 163 -6.37 -3.27 17.37
CA ASP A 163 -6.15 -4.54 18.07
C ASP A 163 -7.22 -5.57 17.66
N PHE A 164 -6.80 -6.57 16.88
CA PHE A 164 -7.68 -7.67 16.44
C PHE A 164 -8.04 -8.64 17.55
N ASP A 165 -7.28 -8.72 18.63
CA ASP A 165 -7.61 -9.60 19.75
C ASP A 165 -8.75 -9.03 20.61
N ARG A 166 -8.86 -7.69 20.67
CA ARG A 166 -9.88 -6.97 21.43
C ARG A 166 -10.92 -6.25 20.59
N HIS A 167 -10.74 -6.26 19.26
CA HIS A 167 -11.57 -5.55 18.29
C HIS A 167 -11.73 -4.05 18.59
N ARG A 168 -10.60 -3.36 18.86
CA ARG A 168 -10.58 -1.95 19.26
C ARG A 168 -9.52 -1.16 18.49
N ALA A 169 -9.89 0.05 18.09
CA ALA A 169 -8.92 1.04 17.63
C ALA A 169 -8.21 1.67 18.84
N ILE A 170 -6.89 1.74 18.78
CA ILE A 170 -6.08 2.25 19.90
C ILE A 170 -5.82 3.74 19.72
N TYR A 171 -5.37 4.13 18.54
CA TYR A 171 -5.14 5.52 18.15
C TYR A 171 -5.06 5.65 16.62
N ALA A 172 -5.17 6.88 16.17
CA ALA A 172 -4.94 7.27 14.78
C ALA A 172 -3.80 8.26 14.65
N LYS A 173 -3.21 8.33 13.47
CA LYS A 173 -2.19 9.29 13.07
C LYS A 173 -2.50 9.85 11.68
N ASN A 174 -2.22 11.14 11.50
CA ASN A 174 -2.16 11.71 10.17
C ASN A 174 -1.02 11.04 9.40
N TYR A 175 -1.33 10.41 8.27
CA TYR A 175 -0.31 9.76 7.45
C TYR A 175 0.74 10.77 6.94
N TRP A 176 0.31 12.01 6.74
CA TRP A 176 1.12 13.14 6.30
C TRP A 176 1.63 14.00 7.47
N ASP A 177 1.88 13.41 8.64
CA ASP A 177 2.38 14.11 9.82
C ASP A 177 3.65 14.91 9.50
N TRP A 178 3.68 16.18 9.93
CA TRP A 178 4.76 17.10 9.62
C TRP A 178 6.12 16.63 10.12
N ASP A 179 6.19 16.26 11.38
CA ASP A 179 7.46 15.90 12.02
C ASP A 179 8.07 14.63 11.38
N TYR A 180 7.23 13.76 10.84
CA TYR A 180 7.68 12.54 10.21
C TYR A 180 8.00 12.71 8.72
N CYS A 181 7.13 13.39 7.97
CA CYS A 181 7.21 13.42 6.51
C CYS A 181 8.09 14.58 5.98
N TYR A 182 8.13 15.73 6.65
CA TYR A 182 8.74 16.95 6.13
C TYR A 182 10.19 16.78 5.69
N LYS A 183 11.01 16.09 6.50
CA LYS A 183 12.43 15.87 6.19
C LYS A 183 12.65 15.08 4.90
N ALA A 184 11.79 14.10 4.61
CA ALA A 184 11.89 13.31 3.39
C ALA A 184 11.39 14.09 2.18
N ILE A 185 10.23 14.72 2.29
CA ILE A 185 9.60 15.51 1.22
C ILE A 185 10.47 16.70 0.83
N SER A 186 11.07 17.38 1.80
CA SER A 186 11.90 18.59 1.58
C SER A 186 13.21 18.33 0.82
N ARG A 187 13.56 17.07 0.54
CA ARG A 187 14.68 16.75 -0.35
C ARG A 187 14.42 17.15 -1.80
N ASN A 188 13.14 17.17 -2.21
CA ASN A 188 12.72 17.75 -3.48
C ASN A 188 12.15 19.15 -3.25
N PRO A 189 12.75 20.22 -3.79
CA PRO A 189 12.28 21.59 -3.55
C PRO A 189 10.85 21.86 -4.03
N THR A 190 10.43 21.21 -5.13
CA THR A 190 9.07 21.35 -5.67
C THR A 190 8.05 20.69 -4.74
N ASP A 191 8.31 19.45 -4.34
CA ASP A 191 7.45 18.72 -3.43
C ASP A 191 7.32 19.41 -2.07
N LYS A 192 8.42 19.98 -1.58
CA LYS A 192 8.45 20.80 -0.36
C LYS A 192 7.45 21.94 -0.41
N ILE A 193 7.50 22.76 -1.48
CA ILE A 193 6.60 23.92 -1.65
C ILE A 193 5.14 23.46 -1.66
N VAL A 194 4.84 22.40 -2.40
CA VAL A 194 3.49 21.84 -2.49
C VAL A 194 3.01 21.34 -1.13
N TYR A 195 3.84 20.59 -0.44
CA TYR A 195 3.50 20.02 0.86
C TYR A 195 3.27 21.10 1.93
N GLU A 196 4.17 22.11 1.99
CA GLU A 196 4.02 23.27 2.91
C GLU A 196 2.71 24.01 2.69
N ALA A 197 2.29 24.17 1.43
CA ALA A 197 1.04 24.85 1.09
C ALA A 197 -0.22 24.04 1.46
N VAL A 198 -0.16 22.71 1.37
CA VAL A 198 -1.34 21.83 1.53
C VAL A 198 -1.44 21.25 2.95
N TYR A 199 -0.32 21.11 3.67
CA TYR A 199 -0.28 20.48 4.99
C TYR A 199 -1.31 21.03 6.00
N PRO A 200 -1.52 22.36 6.13
CA PRO A 200 -2.52 22.89 7.08
C PRO A 200 -3.94 22.35 6.81
N GLN A 201 -4.29 22.11 5.54
CA GLN A 201 -5.58 21.55 5.16
C GLN A 201 -5.66 20.06 5.49
N LEU A 202 -4.59 19.31 5.22
CA LEU A 202 -4.50 17.88 5.57
C LEU A 202 -4.62 17.68 7.07
N GLU A 203 -3.90 18.47 7.87
CA GLU A 203 -3.95 18.40 9.32
C GLU A 203 -5.33 18.78 9.86
N SER A 204 -5.92 19.88 9.38
CA SER A 204 -7.26 20.28 9.77
C SER A 204 -8.29 19.18 9.46
N ARG A 205 -8.19 18.57 8.27
CA ARG A 205 -9.10 17.48 7.88
C ARG A 205 -8.89 16.23 8.72
N TYR A 206 -7.64 15.87 9.01
CA TYR A 206 -7.33 14.78 9.92
C TYR A 206 -7.98 14.99 11.29
N GLN A 207 -7.84 16.18 11.88
CA GLN A 207 -8.44 16.49 13.18
C GLN A 207 -9.98 16.35 13.17
N GLU A 208 -10.61 16.72 12.05
CA GLU A 208 -12.06 16.62 11.89
C GLU A 208 -12.58 15.19 11.79
N VAL A 209 -11.82 14.30 11.10
CA VAL A 209 -12.34 12.96 10.74
C VAL A 209 -11.65 11.78 11.41
N SER A 210 -10.58 11.98 12.18
CA SER A 210 -9.79 10.91 12.79
C SER A 210 -10.60 10.02 13.73
N GLN A 211 -11.46 10.63 14.56
CA GLN A 211 -12.33 9.87 15.46
C GLN A 211 -13.35 9.03 14.68
N PHE A 212 -13.96 9.61 13.64
CA PHE A 212 -14.86 8.86 12.75
C PHE A 212 -14.14 7.70 12.05
N ALA A 213 -12.91 7.91 11.59
CA ALA A 213 -12.11 6.87 10.96
C ALA A 213 -11.81 5.70 11.93
N MET A 214 -11.51 5.99 13.18
CA MET A 214 -11.32 4.95 14.22
C MET A 214 -12.62 4.14 14.45
N GLU A 215 -13.75 4.81 14.61
CA GLU A 215 -15.06 4.17 14.80
C GLU A 215 -15.46 3.34 13.57
N LEU A 216 -15.15 3.84 12.37
CA LEU A 216 -15.38 3.13 11.10
C LEU A 216 -14.56 1.83 11.04
N VAL A 217 -13.28 1.87 11.41
CA VAL A 217 -12.41 0.69 11.49
C VAL A 217 -12.95 -0.31 12.53
N GLU A 218 -13.27 0.14 13.73
CA GLU A 218 -13.85 -0.73 14.77
C GLU A 218 -15.11 -1.46 14.28
N LYS A 219 -16.05 -0.72 13.72
CA LYS A 219 -17.30 -1.26 13.20
C LYS A 219 -17.08 -2.25 12.06
N SER A 220 -16.21 -1.89 11.12
CA SER A 220 -16.00 -2.67 9.89
C SER A 220 -15.18 -3.94 10.12
N LEU A 221 -14.19 -3.89 11.02
CA LEU A 221 -13.30 -5.01 11.29
C LEU A 221 -13.74 -5.87 12.49
N ALA A 222 -14.84 -5.54 13.17
CA ALA A 222 -15.32 -6.24 14.38
C ALA A 222 -15.53 -7.76 14.19
N ASN A 223 -15.89 -8.20 12.99
CA ASN A 223 -16.16 -9.60 12.69
C ASN A 223 -15.04 -10.29 11.88
N VAL A 224 -13.94 -9.61 11.67
CA VAL A 224 -12.79 -10.19 10.95
C VAL A 224 -12.10 -11.21 11.85
N THR A 225 -11.92 -12.41 11.32
CA THR A 225 -11.24 -13.51 12.01
C THR A 225 -9.94 -13.88 11.30
N GLY A 226 -9.04 -14.54 12.04
CA GLY A 226 -7.76 -15.04 11.48
C GLY A 226 -6.67 -13.98 11.37
N LEU A 227 -6.88 -12.76 11.90
CA LEU A 227 -5.84 -11.79 12.23
C LEU A 227 -5.74 -11.69 13.75
N LYS A 228 -4.53 -11.45 14.27
CA LYS A 228 -4.24 -11.34 15.70
C LYS A 228 -3.26 -10.21 15.96
N GLY A 229 -3.28 -9.71 17.18
CA GLY A 229 -2.39 -8.62 17.62
C GLY A 229 -2.78 -7.27 17.03
N ILE A 230 -1.85 -6.34 17.10
CA ILE A 230 -2.08 -4.95 16.70
C ILE A 230 -1.56 -4.71 15.29
N TRP A 231 -2.40 -4.14 14.45
CA TRP A 231 -2.12 -3.81 13.05
C TRP A 231 -2.28 -2.32 12.79
N SER A 232 -1.53 -1.79 11.84
CA SER A 232 -1.84 -0.52 11.20
C SER A 232 -2.85 -0.77 10.07
N VAL A 233 -3.84 0.10 9.98
CA VAL A 233 -4.88 0.11 8.94
C VAL A 233 -4.86 1.49 8.31
N ASP A 234 -4.53 1.56 7.02
CA ASP A 234 -4.41 2.81 6.29
C ASP A 234 -5.71 3.11 5.54
N LEU A 235 -6.30 4.22 5.88
CA LEU A 235 -7.51 4.75 5.26
C LEU A 235 -7.18 6.00 4.44
N MET A 236 -7.71 6.08 3.21
CA MET A 236 -7.61 7.26 2.35
C MET A 236 -9.01 7.82 2.09
N GLU A 237 -9.23 9.06 2.47
CA GLU A 237 -10.50 9.75 2.21
C GLU A 237 -10.61 10.12 0.74
N VAL A 238 -11.77 9.84 0.14
CA VAL A 238 -12.05 10.14 -1.28
C VAL A 238 -13.23 11.09 -1.46
N ASP A 239 -14.10 11.16 -0.46
CA ASP A 239 -15.22 12.06 -0.39
C ASP A 239 -15.56 12.27 1.09
N ASN A 240 -16.41 13.20 1.44
CA ASN A 240 -16.74 13.52 2.82
C ASN A 240 -17.10 12.29 3.65
N ARG A 241 -16.17 11.88 4.54
CA ARG A 241 -16.28 10.69 5.40
C ARG A 241 -16.45 9.36 4.66
N LYS A 242 -16.01 9.30 3.41
CA LYS A 242 -15.95 8.08 2.62
C LYS A 242 -14.50 7.70 2.40
N PHE A 243 -14.12 6.51 2.84
CA PHE A 243 -12.74 6.06 2.88
C PHE A 243 -12.53 4.78 2.07
N TYR A 244 -11.36 4.68 1.44
CA TYR A 244 -10.81 3.39 1.04
C TYR A 244 -9.85 2.87 2.11
N LEU A 245 -9.97 1.59 2.48
CA LEU A 245 -8.92 0.87 3.19
C LEU A 245 -7.86 0.48 2.15
N ILE A 246 -6.71 1.15 2.19
CA ILE A 246 -5.70 1.03 1.14
C ILE A 246 -4.53 0.11 1.50
N ASP A 247 -4.19 -0.04 2.77
CA ASP A 247 -3.12 -0.93 3.20
C ASP A 247 -3.28 -1.37 4.65
N MET A 248 -2.61 -2.48 5.00
CA MET A 248 -2.47 -2.96 6.37
C MET A 248 -1.08 -3.58 6.58
N ALA A 249 -0.55 -3.45 7.78
CA ALA A 249 0.68 -4.11 8.19
C ALA A 249 0.68 -4.37 9.69
N LEU A 250 1.59 -5.25 10.16
CA LEU A 250 1.82 -5.42 11.60
C LEU A 250 2.17 -4.08 12.23
N GLY A 251 1.50 -3.73 13.33
CA GLY A 251 1.67 -2.44 13.99
C GLY A 251 3.12 -2.12 14.33
N ALA A 252 3.84 -3.08 14.92
CA ALA A 252 5.21 -2.90 15.36
C ALA A 252 6.22 -2.68 14.21
N SER A 253 5.88 -3.06 12.97
CA SER A 253 6.71 -2.80 11.79
C SER A 253 6.27 -1.56 11.01
N SER A 254 5.23 -0.87 11.47
CA SER A 254 4.64 0.28 10.78
C SER A 254 5.21 1.60 11.27
N ALA A 255 5.29 2.58 10.36
CA ALA A 255 5.55 3.97 10.74
C ALA A 255 4.51 4.47 11.76
N TYR A 256 4.92 5.39 12.63
CA TYR A 256 4.10 5.94 13.73
C TYR A 256 3.74 4.95 14.84
N TRP A 257 4.39 3.78 14.91
CA TRP A 257 4.25 2.89 16.05
C TRP A 257 4.70 3.59 17.34
N ASP A 258 3.77 3.71 18.29
CA ASP A 258 4.00 4.30 19.60
C ASP A 258 3.96 3.22 20.68
N GLN A 259 5.13 2.71 21.04
CA GLN A 259 5.28 1.61 21.99
C GLN A 259 4.73 1.96 23.37
N GLU A 260 4.92 3.19 23.85
CA GLU A 260 4.45 3.62 25.18
C GLU A 260 2.92 3.71 25.21
N ARG A 261 2.33 4.25 24.14
CA ARG A 261 0.87 4.32 24.01
C ARG A 261 0.21 2.94 23.94
N VAL A 262 0.81 2.04 23.18
CA VAL A 262 0.34 0.64 23.07
C VAL A 262 0.47 -0.06 24.42
N LYS A 263 1.59 0.10 25.12
CA LYS A 263 1.80 -0.47 26.46
C LYS A 263 0.74 0.01 27.45
N ALA A 264 0.51 1.32 27.50
CA ALA A 264 -0.53 1.90 28.37
C ALA A 264 -1.94 1.36 28.05
N TYR A 265 -2.26 1.20 26.75
CA TYR A 265 -3.51 0.59 26.33
C TYR A 265 -3.65 -0.86 26.82
N LEU A 266 -2.61 -1.67 26.67
CA LEU A 266 -2.64 -3.09 27.07
C LEU A 266 -2.77 -3.24 28.60
N GLU A 267 -2.09 -2.39 29.37
CA GLU A 267 -2.19 -2.35 30.85
C GLU A 267 -3.58 -1.92 31.33
N ALA A 268 -4.21 -0.95 30.67
CA ALA A 268 -5.57 -0.51 31.01
C ALA A 268 -6.66 -1.53 30.67
N ALA A 269 -6.36 -2.49 29.77
CA ALA A 269 -7.29 -3.51 29.32
C ALA A 269 -7.08 -4.89 30.00
N SER A 270 -6.10 -4.99 30.92
CA SER A 270 -5.80 -6.18 31.74
C SER A 270 -6.59 -6.17 33.03
#